data_a942c4a1bfbeb56e3a17822a69de801c
#
_entry.id   a942c4a1bfbeb56e3a17822a69de801c
#
_cell.length_a   1.000
_cell.length_b   1.000
_cell.length_c   1.000
_cell.angle_alpha   90.00
_cell.angle_beta   90.00
_cell.angle_gamma   90.00
#
_symmetry.space_group_name_H-M   'P 1'
#
loop_
_entity.id
_entity.type
_entity.pdbx_description
1 polymer ?
#
loop_
_entity_poly.entity_id
_entity_poly.type
_entity_poly.pdbx_seq_one_letter_code
_entity_poly.pdbx_strand_id
1 'polypeptide(L)'
;MIRRILMTLILAALATPCVYAADAADEDSVAVQAAREKWVKNKGYKVYYTKKFDLSDLPHYKPEQKVSGTIRMWGSNYFTDSPLADYWIQEFQKYQPDVKFALHLKTTLHAIPGLIFGMSDVGPMGRQITWDELLSYQRERNHLPIGIVAVTGSYDVSGWNPPIGVYLHKDNPLSKLSLQQLDGIFGAQRSGAWRELVWDKSLARGPEKNIRTWGQLGLTGEWTNKPIHVYGYNLQFHFPQEIESRAFGGVSGKWNENLIEYDNLAQPDGSFKLAGQLMLEDLAKDPYGIAYCAGGNAWLTPQIKSVALSVKTGDPAYELTLENVRERKYPMYADVFFYIDRDPKKPVDPKVKEFLRYILSSEGQTQVMRDGKYLPLTAETVRAQLKLLE
;
A
#
# COMPACT_ATOMS: atom_id res chain seq x y z
N MET A 1 -27.87 -54.36 53.05
CA MET A 1 -28.54 -54.02 51.78
C MET A 1 -28.49 -52.52 51.63
N ILE A 2 -27.49 -52.00 50.86
CA ILE A 2 -27.28 -50.57 50.64
C ILE A 2 -27.59 -50.30 49.15
N ARG A 3 -28.68 -49.59 48.88
CA ARG A 3 -29.07 -49.13 47.54
C ARG A 3 -28.18 -47.93 47.15
N ARG A 4 -27.38 -48.12 46.13
CA ARG A 4 -26.68 -47.01 45.43
C ARG A 4 -27.66 -46.30 44.50
N ILE A 5 -27.93 -45.02 44.74
CA ILE A 5 -28.64 -44.13 43.83
C ILE A 5 -27.54 -43.49 42.93
N LEU A 6 -27.62 -43.82 41.62
CA LEU A 6 -26.81 -43.21 40.60
C LEU A 6 -27.47 -41.88 40.22
N MET A 7 -26.86 -40.76 40.54
CA MET A 7 -27.30 -39.42 40.13
C MET A 7 -26.61 -39.05 38.84
N THR A 8 -27.34 -39.13 37.71
CA THR A 8 -26.84 -38.72 36.39
C THR A 8 -26.95 -37.19 36.29
N LEU A 9 -25.82 -36.45 36.37
CA LEU A 9 -25.75 -35.05 36.07
C LEU A 9 -25.78 -34.87 34.57
N ILE A 10 -26.89 -34.35 34.05
CA ILE A 10 -26.97 -33.82 32.67
C ILE A 10 -26.37 -32.42 32.67
N LEU A 11 -25.16 -32.30 32.11
CA LEU A 11 -24.56 -31.02 31.82
C LEU A 11 -25.21 -30.43 30.54
N ALA A 12 -26.19 -29.56 30.71
CA ALA A 12 -26.71 -28.76 29.63
C ALA A 12 -25.68 -27.69 29.33
N ALA A 13 -24.90 -27.89 28.25
CA ALA A 13 -24.06 -26.86 27.68
C ALA A 13 -24.94 -25.78 27.07
N LEU A 14 -25.11 -24.70 27.78
CA LEU A 14 -25.69 -23.47 27.23
C LEU A 14 -24.66 -22.92 26.23
N ALA A 15 -24.84 -23.25 24.95
CA ALA A 15 -24.19 -22.56 23.85
C ALA A 15 -24.77 -21.15 23.80
N THR A 16 -24.19 -20.21 24.51
CA THR A 16 -24.40 -18.79 24.25
C THR A 16 -23.88 -18.51 22.86
N PRO A 17 -24.71 -18.00 21.92
CA PRO A 17 -24.16 -17.55 20.66
C PRO A 17 -23.18 -16.43 20.97
N CYS A 18 -21.93 -16.65 20.59
CA CYS A 18 -20.92 -15.60 20.56
C CYS A 18 -21.43 -14.57 19.52
N VAL A 19 -22.16 -13.57 19.99
CA VAL A 19 -22.45 -12.39 19.17
C VAL A 19 -21.11 -11.72 18.99
N TYR A 20 -20.50 -11.94 17.84
CA TYR A 20 -19.31 -11.19 17.44
C TYR A 20 -19.68 -9.72 17.51
N ALA A 21 -18.94 -8.99 18.29
CA ALA A 21 -18.90 -7.54 18.25
C ALA A 21 -18.25 -7.10 16.92
N ALA A 22 -18.97 -7.30 15.83
CA ALA A 22 -18.57 -6.86 14.49
C ALA A 22 -18.76 -5.35 14.30
N ASP A 23 -19.53 -4.70 15.18
CA ASP A 23 -20.00 -3.35 14.93
C ASP A 23 -18.99 -2.26 15.30
N ALA A 24 -18.17 -2.42 16.34
CA ALA A 24 -17.26 -1.35 16.78
C ALA A 24 -16.08 -1.12 15.81
N ALA A 25 -15.53 -2.16 15.20
CA ALA A 25 -14.45 -2.02 14.22
C ALA A 25 -14.96 -1.48 12.87
N ASP A 26 -16.23 -1.70 12.53
CA ASP A 26 -16.88 -1.14 11.33
C ASP A 26 -17.23 0.34 11.53
N GLU A 27 -17.65 0.76 12.73
CA GLU A 27 -17.93 2.17 13.02
C GLU A 27 -16.67 3.05 12.92
N ASP A 28 -15.53 2.60 13.42
CA ASP A 28 -14.27 3.33 13.31
C ASP A 28 -13.78 3.43 11.85
N SER A 29 -13.95 2.38 11.05
CA SER A 29 -13.57 2.42 9.62
C SER A 29 -14.50 3.34 8.83
N VAL A 30 -15.80 3.33 9.11
CA VAL A 30 -16.80 4.21 8.50
C VAL A 30 -16.55 5.68 8.89
N ALA A 31 -16.21 5.95 10.15
CA ALA A 31 -15.91 7.31 10.63
C ALA A 31 -14.62 7.86 9.98
N VAL A 32 -13.58 7.04 9.84
CA VAL A 32 -12.34 7.42 9.14
C VAL A 32 -12.60 7.70 7.67
N GLN A 33 -13.42 6.90 7.01
CA GLN A 33 -13.78 7.14 5.60
C GLN A 33 -14.65 8.38 5.41
N ALA A 34 -15.64 8.59 6.26
CA ALA A 34 -16.45 9.79 6.25
C ALA A 34 -15.60 11.05 6.50
N ALA A 35 -14.61 10.98 7.40
CA ALA A 35 -13.66 12.05 7.63
C ALA A 35 -12.77 12.32 6.38
N ARG A 36 -12.32 11.29 5.68
CA ARG A 36 -11.59 11.41 4.42
C ARG A 36 -12.45 12.05 3.33
N GLU A 37 -13.68 11.59 3.15
CA GLU A 37 -14.61 12.17 2.17
C GLU A 37 -14.92 13.63 2.45
N LYS A 38 -15.20 13.97 3.71
CA LYS A 38 -15.44 15.35 4.15
C LYS A 38 -14.23 16.23 3.90
N TRP A 39 -13.04 15.71 4.18
CA TRP A 39 -11.79 16.41 3.96
C TRP A 39 -11.50 16.64 2.46
N VAL A 40 -11.71 15.62 1.62
CA VAL A 40 -11.60 15.71 0.16
C VAL A 40 -12.58 16.74 -0.41
N LYS A 41 -13.85 16.70 0.00
CA LYS A 41 -14.89 17.64 -0.47
C LYS A 41 -14.61 19.09 -0.05
N ASN A 42 -14.15 19.31 1.17
CA ASN A 42 -13.95 20.66 1.70
C ASN A 42 -12.73 21.39 1.13
N LYS A 43 -11.83 20.72 0.44
CA LYS A 43 -10.56 21.27 -0.02
C LYS A 43 -10.38 21.31 -1.54
N GLY A 44 -11.43 21.04 -2.31
CA GLY A 44 -11.40 21.13 -3.77
C GLY A 44 -10.48 20.12 -4.45
N TYR A 45 -10.25 18.97 -3.82
CA TYR A 45 -9.46 17.89 -4.39
C TYR A 45 -10.12 17.26 -5.60
N LYS A 46 -9.28 16.76 -6.46
CA LYS A 46 -9.68 15.91 -7.56
C LYS A 46 -10.31 14.63 -7.00
N VAL A 47 -11.52 14.32 -7.47
CA VAL A 47 -12.29 13.16 -7.02
C VAL A 47 -12.07 11.95 -7.93
N TYR A 48 -11.75 12.19 -9.22
CA TYR A 48 -11.48 11.16 -10.22
C TYR A 48 -10.70 11.74 -11.40
N TYR A 49 -10.02 10.86 -12.13
CA TYR A 49 -9.33 11.23 -13.37
C TYR A 49 -10.32 11.39 -14.53
N THR A 50 -10.16 12.48 -15.27
CA THR A 50 -10.81 12.68 -16.57
C THR A 50 -9.86 12.44 -17.74
N LYS A 51 -8.55 12.40 -17.46
CA LYS A 51 -7.50 12.12 -18.44
C LYS A 51 -7.70 10.72 -19.03
N LYS A 52 -7.70 10.62 -20.35
CA LYS A 52 -7.65 9.35 -21.05
C LYS A 52 -6.20 8.95 -21.28
N PHE A 53 -5.92 7.70 -21.04
CA PHE A 53 -4.61 7.10 -21.27
C PHE A 53 -4.69 6.21 -22.50
N ASP A 54 -3.63 6.19 -23.29
CA ASP A 54 -3.52 5.24 -24.40
C ASP A 54 -3.26 3.83 -23.83
N LEU A 55 -4.10 2.90 -24.21
CA LEU A 55 -4.04 1.47 -23.83
C LEU A 55 -3.86 0.56 -25.06
N SER A 56 -3.57 1.12 -26.22
CA SER A 56 -3.46 0.37 -27.48
C SER A 56 -2.35 -0.70 -27.47
N ASP A 57 -1.31 -0.49 -26.67
CA ASP A 57 -0.19 -1.44 -26.50
C ASP A 57 -0.48 -2.59 -25.52
N LEU A 58 -1.64 -2.56 -24.84
CA LEU A 58 -2.02 -3.62 -23.91
C LEU A 58 -2.62 -4.81 -24.67
N PRO A 59 -2.37 -6.04 -24.19
CA PRO A 59 -2.98 -7.21 -24.80
C PRO A 59 -4.50 -7.19 -24.60
N HIS A 60 -5.24 -7.60 -25.64
CA HIS A 60 -6.67 -7.83 -25.52
C HIS A 60 -6.96 -9.14 -24.76
N TYR A 61 -8.01 -9.13 -23.96
CA TYR A 61 -8.43 -10.33 -23.26
C TYR A 61 -9.04 -11.35 -24.24
N LYS A 62 -8.44 -12.52 -24.26
CA LYS A 62 -8.99 -13.72 -24.91
C LYS A 62 -8.98 -14.84 -23.89
N PRO A 63 -10.14 -15.46 -23.57
CA PRO A 63 -10.16 -16.61 -22.70
C PRO A 63 -9.25 -17.74 -23.23
N GLU A 64 -8.35 -18.26 -22.40
CA GLU A 64 -7.59 -19.47 -22.73
C GLU A 64 -8.49 -20.70 -22.60
N GLN A 65 -9.40 -20.64 -21.63
CA GLN A 65 -10.36 -21.72 -21.37
C GLN A 65 -11.66 -21.18 -20.79
N LYS A 66 -12.73 -21.95 -20.89
CA LYS A 66 -13.96 -21.69 -20.16
C LYS A 66 -13.80 -22.15 -18.73
N VAL A 67 -14.16 -21.28 -17.78
CA VAL A 67 -14.06 -21.52 -16.35
C VAL A 67 -15.41 -21.28 -15.67
N SER A 68 -15.59 -21.90 -14.52
CA SER A 68 -16.80 -21.78 -13.71
C SER A 68 -16.49 -21.83 -12.22
N GLY A 69 -17.47 -21.55 -11.38
CA GLY A 69 -17.36 -21.59 -9.94
C GLY A 69 -17.27 -20.20 -9.33
N THR A 70 -16.96 -20.12 -8.04
CA THR A 70 -16.94 -18.84 -7.31
C THR A 70 -15.51 -18.40 -7.05
N ILE A 71 -15.20 -17.13 -7.36
CA ILE A 71 -13.99 -16.44 -6.93
C ILE A 71 -14.33 -15.68 -5.65
N ARG A 72 -13.65 -16.01 -4.57
CA ARG A 72 -13.81 -15.37 -3.26
C ARG A 72 -12.73 -14.30 -3.10
N MET A 73 -13.10 -13.07 -2.75
CA MET A 73 -12.17 -11.96 -2.58
C MET A 73 -12.31 -11.35 -1.18
N TRP A 74 -11.25 -11.40 -0.39
CA TRP A 74 -11.17 -10.77 0.92
C TRP A 74 -10.06 -9.74 0.92
N GLY A 75 -10.35 -8.53 1.35
CA GLY A 75 -9.29 -7.50 1.36
C GLY A 75 -9.82 -6.08 1.37
N SER A 76 -9.10 -5.22 0.66
CA SER A 76 -9.28 -3.78 0.66
C SER A 76 -10.69 -3.35 0.24
N ASN A 77 -11.31 -2.51 1.07
CA ASN A 77 -12.59 -1.89 0.83
C ASN A 77 -12.57 -0.90 -0.35
N TYR A 78 -11.43 -0.38 -0.75
CA TYR A 78 -11.34 0.59 -1.85
C TYR A 78 -11.97 0.09 -3.16
N PHE A 79 -11.99 -1.21 -3.40
CA PHE A 79 -12.60 -1.79 -4.59
C PHE A 79 -14.14 -1.87 -4.55
N THR A 80 -14.74 -1.64 -3.37
CA THR A 80 -16.21 -1.50 -3.17
C THR A 80 -16.61 -0.09 -2.81
N ASP A 81 -15.68 0.74 -2.32
CA ASP A 81 -15.89 2.17 -2.10
C ASP A 81 -15.93 2.95 -3.44
N SER A 82 -15.42 2.34 -4.50
CA SER A 82 -15.63 2.74 -5.89
C SER A 82 -16.33 1.61 -6.66
N PRO A 83 -16.92 1.89 -7.83
CA PRO A 83 -17.56 0.85 -8.65
C PRO A 83 -16.57 -0.04 -9.41
N LEU A 84 -15.26 0.03 -9.18
CA LEU A 84 -14.25 -0.67 -9.99
C LEU A 84 -14.40 -2.19 -9.94
N ALA A 85 -14.66 -2.76 -8.76
CA ALA A 85 -14.88 -4.20 -8.65
C ALA A 85 -16.11 -4.64 -9.46
N ASP A 86 -17.21 -3.89 -9.38
CA ASP A 86 -18.43 -4.18 -10.13
C ASP A 86 -18.19 -4.08 -11.64
N TYR A 87 -17.45 -3.07 -12.10
CA TYR A 87 -17.10 -2.92 -13.51
C TYR A 87 -16.28 -4.12 -14.01
N TRP A 88 -15.25 -4.54 -13.28
CA TRP A 88 -14.45 -5.70 -13.65
C TRP A 88 -15.29 -6.99 -13.68
N ILE A 89 -16.13 -7.22 -12.67
CA ILE A 89 -16.96 -8.41 -12.56
C ILE A 89 -17.97 -8.48 -13.71
N GLN A 90 -18.74 -7.40 -13.94
CA GLN A 90 -19.76 -7.35 -14.98
C GLN A 90 -19.18 -7.55 -16.38
N GLU A 91 -18.05 -6.91 -16.68
CA GLU A 91 -17.42 -7.03 -18.00
C GLU A 91 -16.73 -8.39 -18.17
N PHE A 92 -16.07 -8.94 -17.13
CA PHE A 92 -15.48 -10.27 -17.16
C PHE A 92 -16.54 -11.38 -17.37
N GLN A 93 -17.69 -11.25 -16.74
CA GLN A 93 -18.79 -12.23 -16.89
C GLN A 93 -19.38 -12.28 -18.30
N LYS A 94 -19.16 -11.30 -19.16
CA LYS A 94 -19.52 -11.40 -20.59
C LYS A 94 -18.68 -12.46 -21.30
N TYR A 95 -17.48 -12.72 -20.84
CA TYR A 95 -16.56 -13.73 -21.38
C TYR A 95 -16.68 -15.07 -20.64
N GLN A 96 -16.92 -15.02 -19.33
CA GLN A 96 -16.96 -16.16 -18.40
C GLN A 96 -18.25 -16.16 -17.56
N PRO A 97 -19.42 -16.41 -18.17
CA PRO A 97 -20.73 -16.24 -17.52
C PRO A 97 -20.97 -17.18 -16.34
N ASP A 98 -20.26 -18.30 -16.28
CA ASP A 98 -20.41 -19.31 -15.22
C ASP A 98 -19.55 -19.02 -13.97
N VAL A 99 -18.78 -17.91 -13.98
CA VAL A 99 -18.01 -17.46 -12.83
C VAL A 99 -18.85 -16.54 -11.95
N LYS A 100 -18.92 -16.86 -10.66
CA LYS A 100 -19.57 -16.05 -9.62
C LYS A 100 -18.51 -15.41 -8.73
N PHE A 101 -18.89 -14.37 -8.01
CA PHE A 101 -18.02 -13.69 -7.07
C PHE A 101 -18.64 -13.63 -5.69
N ALA A 102 -17.80 -13.79 -4.65
CA ALA A 102 -18.16 -13.61 -3.25
C ALA A 102 -17.17 -12.59 -2.64
N LEU A 103 -17.65 -11.37 -2.38
CA LEU A 103 -16.84 -10.25 -1.95
C LEU A 103 -16.95 -10.04 -0.44
N HIS A 104 -15.79 -9.98 0.24
CA HIS A 104 -15.65 -9.55 1.62
C HIS A 104 -14.53 -8.51 1.68
N LEU A 105 -14.78 -7.35 1.06
CA LEU A 105 -13.83 -6.27 0.87
C LEU A 105 -14.07 -5.19 1.93
N LYS A 106 -13.64 -5.46 3.17
CA LYS A 106 -13.86 -4.60 4.34
C LYS A 106 -12.62 -3.84 4.78
N THR A 107 -11.46 -4.47 4.68
CA THR A 107 -10.16 -3.88 5.05
C THR A 107 -9.01 -4.64 4.41
N THR A 108 -7.93 -3.95 4.08
CA THR A 108 -6.69 -4.56 3.58
C THR A 108 -6.17 -5.66 4.51
N LEU A 109 -6.38 -5.55 5.82
CA LEU A 109 -5.93 -6.53 6.81
C LEU A 109 -6.59 -7.92 6.67
N HIS A 110 -7.71 -8.04 5.96
CA HIS A 110 -8.34 -9.33 5.72
C HIS A 110 -7.72 -10.14 4.56
N ALA A 111 -6.93 -9.49 3.71
CA ALA A 111 -6.41 -10.12 2.48
C ALA A 111 -5.55 -11.36 2.78
N ILE A 112 -4.50 -11.19 3.55
CA ILE A 112 -3.54 -12.28 3.84
C ILE A 112 -4.13 -13.35 4.75
N PRO A 113 -4.81 -13.04 5.86
CA PRO A 113 -5.52 -14.05 6.64
C PRO A 113 -6.56 -14.84 5.81
N GLY A 114 -7.30 -14.17 4.92
CA GLY A 114 -8.24 -14.83 4.03
C GLY A 114 -7.59 -15.91 3.16
N LEU A 115 -6.40 -15.63 2.61
CA LEU A 115 -5.62 -16.60 1.83
C LEU A 115 -5.04 -17.70 2.73
N ILE A 116 -4.48 -17.34 3.90
CA ILE A 116 -3.91 -18.32 4.86
C ILE A 116 -4.94 -19.37 5.23
N PHE A 117 -6.15 -18.97 5.58
CA PHE A 117 -7.20 -19.89 6.02
C PHE A 117 -8.07 -20.46 4.89
N GLY A 118 -7.71 -20.19 3.62
CA GLY A 118 -8.47 -20.68 2.46
C GLY A 118 -9.90 -20.12 2.36
N MET A 119 -10.15 -18.99 2.99
CA MET A 119 -11.44 -18.28 2.94
C MET A 119 -11.58 -17.44 1.67
N SER A 120 -10.47 -17.04 1.06
CA SER A 120 -10.42 -16.29 -0.20
C SER A 120 -9.49 -16.95 -1.21
N ASP A 121 -9.74 -16.66 -2.47
CA ASP A 121 -8.92 -17.06 -3.62
C ASP A 121 -8.02 -15.89 -4.07
N VAL A 122 -8.46 -14.65 -3.80
CA VAL A 122 -7.74 -13.41 -4.13
C VAL A 122 -7.82 -12.44 -2.95
N GLY A 123 -6.68 -11.86 -2.59
CA GLY A 123 -6.53 -10.86 -1.53
C GLY A 123 -6.14 -9.48 -2.09
N PRO A 124 -7.11 -8.59 -2.44
CA PRO A 124 -6.79 -7.23 -2.85
C PRO A 124 -6.20 -6.40 -1.71
N MET A 125 -5.08 -5.72 -1.98
CA MET A 125 -4.39 -4.86 -1.02
C MET A 125 -3.95 -3.55 -1.67
N GLY A 126 -4.26 -2.42 -1.02
CA GLY A 126 -3.78 -1.09 -1.43
C GLY A 126 -2.31 -0.83 -1.11
N ARG A 127 -1.54 -1.84 -0.71
CA ARG A 127 -0.14 -1.76 -0.34
C ARG A 127 0.56 -3.08 -0.58
N GLN A 128 1.87 -3.06 -0.52
CA GLN A 128 2.65 -4.29 -0.47
C GLN A 128 2.38 -5.06 0.84
N ILE A 129 2.48 -6.38 0.79
CA ILE A 129 2.46 -7.26 1.98
C ILE A 129 3.57 -6.85 2.95
N THR A 130 3.26 -6.76 4.24
CA THR A 130 4.24 -6.45 5.27
C THR A 130 5.09 -7.68 5.63
N TRP A 131 6.23 -7.45 6.28
CA TRP A 131 7.15 -8.55 6.64
C TRP A 131 6.51 -9.58 7.56
N ASP A 132 5.73 -9.14 8.53
CA ASP A 132 5.03 -10.01 9.49
C ASP A 132 3.88 -10.79 8.83
N GLU A 133 3.13 -10.17 7.91
CA GLU A 133 2.13 -10.86 7.10
C GLU A 133 2.80 -11.94 6.21
N LEU A 134 3.93 -11.61 5.59
CA LEU A 134 4.68 -12.53 4.74
C LEU A 134 5.22 -13.72 5.54
N LEU A 135 5.77 -13.45 6.75
CA LEU A 135 6.24 -14.48 7.66
C LEU A 135 5.11 -15.41 8.12
N SER A 136 3.95 -14.82 8.49
CA SER A 136 2.78 -15.59 8.91
C SER A 136 2.28 -16.48 7.77
N TYR A 137 2.20 -15.92 6.56
CA TYR A 137 1.79 -16.67 5.38
C TYR A 137 2.73 -17.85 5.10
N GLN A 138 4.04 -17.60 5.07
CA GLN A 138 5.04 -18.65 4.80
C GLN A 138 4.98 -19.78 5.84
N ARG A 139 4.77 -19.47 7.11
CA ARG A 139 4.67 -20.48 8.18
C ARG A 139 3.46 -21.37 8.05
N GLU A 140 2.33 -20.84 7.60
CA GLU A 140 1.07 -21.58 7.46
C GLU A 140 1.00 -22.34 6.12
N ARG A 141 1.52 -21.75 5.04
CA ARG A 141 1.37 -22.29 3.69
C ARG A 141 2.62 -22.99 3.15
N ASN A 142 3.78 -22.84 3.81
CA ASN A 142 5.10 -23.37 3.40
C ASN A 142 5.63 -22.83 2.05
N HIS A 143 5.08 -21.73 1.57
CA HIS A 143 5.53 -20.98 0.39
C HIS A 143 5.10 -19.51 0.52
N LEU A 144 5.55 -18.66 -0.37
CA LEU A 144 5.16 -17.25 -0.39
C LEU A 144 3.92 -17.05 -1.28
N PRO A 145 3.06 -16.05 -0.97
CA PRO A 145 1.99 -15.67 -1.87
C PRO A 145 2.58 -14.93 -3.09
N ILE A 146 1.84 -14.90 -4.19
CA ILE A 146 2.20 -14.06 -5.33
C ILE A 146 1.33 -12.82 -5.32
N GLY A 147 1.96 -11.64 -5.39
CA GLY A 147 1.28 -10.36 -5.55
C GLY A 147 1.28 -9.94 -7.01
N ILE A 148 0.10 -9.85 -7.61
CA ILE A 148 -0.11 -9.34 -8.95
C ILE A 148 -0.50 -7.88 -8.86
N VAL A 149 0.26 -6.99 -9.51
CA VAL A 149 -0.08 -5.56 -9.59
C VAL A 149 -1.28 -5.40 -10.51
N ALA A 150 -2.41 -5.01 -9.95
CA ALA A 150 -3.67 -4.86 -10.67
C ALA A 150 -3.83 -3.44 -11.26
N VAL A 151 -3.40 -2.41 -10.52
CA VAL A 151 -3.44 -1.00 -10.94
C VAL A 151 -2.27 -0.24 -10.30
N THR A 152 -1.90 0.91 -10.87
CA THR A 152 -1.02 1.88 -10.19
C THR A 152 -1.87 2.78 -9.30
N GLY A 153 -1.39 3.10 -8.12
CA GLY A 153 -2.04 4.01 -7.18
C GLY A 153 -2.25 5.39 -7.78
N SER A 154 -3.13 6.16 -7.20
CA SER A 154 -3.43 7.52 -7.68
C SER A 154 -2.26 8.45 -7.45
N TYR A 155 -2.16 9.49 -8.27
CA TYR A 155 -1.22 10.59 -8.04
C TYR A 155 -1.88 11.73 -7.25
N ASP A 156 -2.99 12.25 -7.75
CA ASP A 156 -3.67 13.45 -7.25
C ASP A 156 -5.16 13.24 -6.89
N VAL A 157 -5.66 12.02 -7.00
CA VAL A 157 -6.97 11.63 -6.48
C VAL A 157 -6.77 11.15 -5.04
N SER A 158 -7.19 11.95 -4.08
CA SER A 158 -6.89 11.72 -2.67
C SER A 158 -7.51 10.42 -2.14
N GLY A 159 -6.73 9.69 -1.33
CA GLY A 159 -7.21 8.51 -0.62
C GLY A 159 -7.06 7.18 -1.38
N TRP A 160 -6.57 7.19 -2.62
CA TRP A 160 -6.52 5.99 -3.48
C TRP A 160 -5.09 5.49 -3.70
N ASN A 161 -4.41 5.16 -2.60
CA ASN A 161 -3.06 4.65 -2.58
C ASN A 161 -2.04 5.54 -3.31
N PRO A 162 -1.86 6.80 -2.88
CA PRO A 162 -0.93 7.71 -3.54
C PRO A 162 0.53 7.31 -3.31
N PRO A 163 1.46 7.74 -4.20
CA PRO A 163 2.88 7.55 -4.02
C PRO A 163 3.37 8.23 -2.73
N ILE A 164 4.49 7.77 -2.19
CA ILE A 164 5.15 8.44 -1.07
C ILE A 164 6.01 9.56 -1.63
N GLY A 165 5.64 10.80 -1.31
CA GLY A 165 6.47 11.98 -1.57
C GLY A 165 7.45 12.25 -0.44
N VAL A 166 8.59 12.86 -0.77
CA VAL A 166 9.52 13.42 0.19
C VAL A 166 9.43 14.95 0.11
N TYR A 167 9.23 15.58 1.25
CA TYR A 167 8.87 16.99 1.33
C TYR A 167 9.84 17.76 2.21
N LEU A 168 10.10 19.01 1.82
CA LEU A 168 10.89 20.00 2.53
C LEU A 168 10.09 21.29 2.67
N HIS A 169 10.48 22.14 3.60
CA HIS A 169 10.04 23.53 3.60
C HIS A 169 10.46 24.21 2.28
N LYS A 170 9.63 25.10 1.75
CA LYS A 170 9.87 25.76 0.44
C LYS A 170 11.19 26.50 0.36
N ASP A 171 11.65 27.06 1.49
CA ASP A 171 12.86 27.86 1.58
C ASP A 171 14.14 27.00 1.69
N ASN A 172 14.03 25.68 1.87
CA ASN A 172 15.17 24.78 1.80
C ASN A 172 15.71 24.75 0.36
N PRO A 173 16.99 24.99 0.09
CA PRO A 173 17.52 25.07 -1.27
C PRO A 173 17.62 23.71 -1.99
N LEU A 174 17.50 22.59 -1.26
CA LEU A 174 17.62 21.26 -1.85
C LEU A 174 16.42 20.96 -2.79
N SER A 175 16.70 20.35 -3.95
CA SER A 175 15.68 20.02 -4.95
C SER A 175 15.62 18.54 -5.30
N LYS A 176 16.63 17.75 -4.92
CA LYS A 176 16.71 16.32 -5.23
C LYS A 176 17.42 15.52 -4.14
N LEU A 177 17.03 14.25 -4.00
CA LEU A 177 17.65 13.27 -3.11
C LEU A 177 17.70 11.90 -3.82
N SER A 178 18.62 11.06 -3.40
CA SER A 178 18.61 9.64 -3.76
C SER A 178 17.98 8.79 -2.64
N LEU A 179 17.50 7.59 -2.97
CA LEU A 179 17.05 6.63 -1.97
C LEU A 179 18.17 6.29 -0.96
N GLN A 180 19.43 6.27 -1.41
CA GLN A 180 20.58 6.08 -0.53
C GLN A 180 20.72 7.23 0.50
N GLN A 181 20.47 8.48 0.07
CA GLN A 181 20.46 9.62 0.99
C GLN A 181 19.26 9.57 1.95
N LEU A 182 18.09 9.10 1.48
CA LEU A 182 16.95 8.87 2.36
C LEU A 182 17.27 7.83 3.44
N ASP A 183 17.97 6.73 3.09
CA ASP A 183 18.49 5.79 4.11
C ASP A 183 19.44 6.49 5.09
N GLY A 184 20.31 7.38 4.62
CA GLY A 184 21.18 8.18 5.48
C GLY A 184 20.42 9.05 6.47
N ILE A 185 19.33 9.67 6.02
CA ILE A 185 18.53 10.64 6.79
C ILE A 185 17.58 9.93 7.75
N PHE A 186 16.74 9.02 7.23
CA PHE A 186 15.68 8.37 7.99
C PHE A 186 16.13 7.09 8.69
N GLY A 187 17.15 6.42 8.16
CA GLY A 187 17.67 5.19 8.73
C GLY A 187 18.78 5.41 9.77
N ALA A 188 19.11 4.32 10.47
CA ALA A 188 20.23 4.22 11.41
C ALA A 188 21.16 3.06 11.05
N GLN A 189 22.27 2.91 11.81
CA GLN A 189 23.19 1.79 11.68
C GLN A 189 22.47 0.46 11.90
N ARG A 190 22.86 -0.55 11.11
CA ARG A 190 22.30 -1.89 11.16
C ARG A 190 23.30 -2.96 10.72
N SER A 191 23.12 -4.18 11.19
CA SER A 191 23.96 -5.34 10.83
C SER A 191 23.46 -6.10 9.59
N GLY A 192 22.37 -5.69 9.00
CA GLY A 192 21.69 -6.27 7.86
C GLY A 192 20.23 -5.83 7.81
N ALA A 193 19.48 -6.39 6.87
CA ALA A 193 18.03 -6.20 6.77
C ALA A 193 17.37 -7.44 6.13
N TRP A 194 16.05 -7.55 6.28
CA TRP A 194 15.28 -8.61 5.66
C TRP A 194 14.85 -8.22 4.25
N ARG A 195 15.29 -9.01 3.27
CA ARG A 195 14.68 -9.03 1.93
C ARG A 195 13.68 -10.17 1.89
N GLU A 196 12.42 -9.85 1.82
CA GLU A 196 11.37 -10.83 2.09
C GLU A 196 11.66 -11.53 3.44
N LEU A 197 11.90 -12.83 3.46
CA LEU A 197 12.19 -13.61 4.67
C LEU A 197 13.68 -14.04 4.77
N VAL A 198 14.55 -13.48 3.95
CA VAL A 198 15.99 -13.77 3.96
C VAL A 198 16.76 -12.62 4.57
N TRP A 199 17.54 -12.90 5.63
CA TRP A 199 18.42 -11.91 6.23
C TRP A 199 19.62 -11.64 5.33
N ASP A 200 19.73 -10.42 4.83
CA ASP A 200 20.81 -9.99 3.94
C ASP A 200 21.80 -9.10 4.69
N LYS A 201 22.98 -9.68 4.99
CA LYS A 201 24.09 -8.97 5.65
C LYS A 201 24.74 -7.91 4.74
N SER A 202 24.55 -7.97 3.42
CA SER A 202 25.10 -6.96 2.51
C SER A 202 24.42 -5.59 2.67
N LEU A 203 23.24 -5.56 3.32
CA LEU A 203 22.52 -4.35 3.70
C LEU A 203 22.97 -3.75 5.04
N ALA A 204 24.06 -4.28 5.62
CA ALA A 204 24.67 -3.68 6.79
C ALA A 204 25.15 -2.25 6.49
N ARG A 205 24.98 -1.36 7.47
CA ARG A 205 25.35 0.05 7.36
C ARG A 205 25.87 0.56 8.70
N GLY A 206 27.04 1.16 8.67
CA GLY A 206 27.63 1.79 9.85
C GLY A 206 27.11 3.21 10.09
N PRO A 207 27.41 3.78 11.27
CA PRO A 207 26.98 5.13 11.66
C PRO A 207 27.58 6.23 10.79
N GLU A 208 28.72 6.00 10.13
CA GLU A 208 29.39 6.95 9.23
C GLU A 208 28.54 7.34 8.02
N LYS A 209 27.54 6.51 7.70
CA LYS A 209 26.57 6.79 6.62
C LYS A 209 25.34 7.56 7.10
N ASN A 210 25.26 7.87 8.39
CA ASN A 210 24.17 8.69 8.91
C ASN A 210 24.30 10.13 8.41
N ILE A 211 23.20 10.68 7.89
CA ILE A 211 23.09 12.08 7.48
C ILE A 211 22.20 12.79 8.50
N ARG A 212 22.77 13.70 9.23
CA ARG A 212 22.12 14.39 10.36
C ARG A 212 22.14 15.90 10.22
N THR A 213 22.93 16.43 9.26
CA THR A 213 22.99 17.86 8.96
C THR A 213 22.81 18.13 7.47
N TRP A 214 22.29 19.30 7.15
CA TRP A 214 22.10 19.74 5.77
C TRP A 214 23.43 19.91 5.01
N GLY A 215 24.51 20.24 5.72
CA GLY A 215 25.85 20.32 5.13
C GLY A 215 26.35 18.97 4.58
N GLN A 216 25.98 17.85 5.18
CA GLN A 216 26.32 16.51 4.67
C GLN A 216 25.63 16.19 3.31
N LEU A 217 24.61 16.97 2.97
CA LEU A 217 23.94 16.91 1.66
C LEU A 217 24.48 17.95 0.67
N GLY A 218 25.58 18.67 1.05
CA GLY A 218 26.25 19.65 0.20
C GLY A 218 25.72 21.08 0.32
N LEU A 219 24.81 21.37 1.27
CA LEU A 219 24.37 22.73 1.52
C LEU A 219 25.45 23.49 2.30
N THR A 220 25.66 24.75 1.92
CA THR A 220 26.71 25.61 2.46
C THR A 220 26.14 26.83 3.21
N GLY A 221 27.04 27.70 3.75
CA GLY A 221 26.63 28.92 4.47
C GLY A 221 25.90 28.55 5.77
N GLU A 222 24.77 29.17 5.99
CA GLU A 222 23.97 28.97 7.20
C GLU A 222 23.46 27.55 7.38
N TRP A 223 23.38 26.79 6.29
CA TRP A 223 22.88 25.40 6.28
C TRP A 223 23.92 24.36 6.72
N THR A 224 25.22 24.70 6.67
CA THR A 224 26.32 23.74 6.85
C THR A 224 26.17 22.89 8.12
N ASN A 225 25.85 23.54 9.24
CA ASN A 225 25.74 22.86 10.55
C ASN A 225 24.30 22.72 11.05
N LYS A 226 23.30 23.05 10.23
CA LYS A 226 21.91 22.92 10.66
C LYS A 226 21.52 21.45 10.73
N PRO A 227 20.91 21.01 11.86
CA PRO A 227 20.41 19.65 11.98
C PRO A 227 19.25 19.42 11.00
N ILE A 228 19.08 18.18 10.58
CA ILE A 228 17.90 17.73 9.85
C ILE A 228 16.87 17.23 10.86
N HIS A 229 15.72 17.87 10.93
CA HIS A 229 14.60 17.38 11.72
C HIS A 229 13.78 16.42 10.86
N VAL A 230 13.60 15.18 11.33
CA VAL A 230 12.98 14.11 10.55
C VAL A 230 11.56 13.81 11.04
N TYR A 231 10.61 13.88 10.13
CA TYR A 231 9.19 13.64 10.37
C TYR A 231 8.71 12.44 9.57
N GLY A 232 7.99 11.54 10.22
CA GLY A 232 7.47 10.34 9.57
C GLY A 232 6.21 9.79 10.22
N TYR A 233 5.63 8.79 9.61
CA TYR A 233 4.53 8.06 10.23
C TYR A 233 5.01 7.23 11.41
N ASN A 234 4.12 6.99 12.38
CA ASN A 234 4.32 6.01 13.44
C ASN A 234 4.77 4.67 12.83
N LEU A 235 5.81 4.06 13.42
CA LEU A 235 6.45 2.87 12.88
C LEU A 235 5.54 1.63 12.83
N GLN A 236 4.36 1.68 13.43
CA GLN A 236 3.33 0.64 13.33
C GLN A 236 2.51 0.72 12.03
N PHE A 237 2.55 1.85 11.31
CA PHE A 237 1.94 1.95 9.99
C PHE A 237 2.74 1.17 8.93
N HIS A 238 2.11 0.85 7.82
CA HIS A 238 2.78 0.17 6.70
C HIS A 238 3.75 1.07 5.91
N PHE A 239 3.56 2.39 5.94
CA PHE A 239 4.42 3.35 5.22
C PHE A 239 5.90 3.26 5.61
N PRO A 240 6.30 3.11 6.89
CA PRO A 240 7.69 2.86 7.25
C PRO A 240 8.28 1.63 6.56
N GLN A 241 7.57 0.51 6.50
CA GLN A 241 8.07 -0.69 5.82
C GLN A 241 8.24 -0.48 4.30
N GLU A 242 7.41 0.35 3.66
CA GLU A 242 7.61 0.73 2.26
C GLU A 242 8.88 1.57 2.08
N ILE A 243 9.17 2.50 2.98
CA ILE A 243 10.44 3.26 3.00
C ILE A 243 11.62 2.30 3.20
N GLU A 244 11.56 1.40 4.18
CA GLU A 244 12.62 0.42 4.42
C GLU A 244 12.85 -0.47 3.20
N SER A 245 11.80 -1.01 2.62
CA SER A 245 11.89 -1.88 1.45
C SER A 245 12.53 -1.18 0.26
N ARG A 246 12.16 0.08 -0.02
CA ARG A 246 12.59 0.80 -1.22
C ARG A 246 13.88 1.60 -1.02
N ALA A 247 14.00 2.32 0.10
CA ALA A 247 15.13 3.21 0.37
C ALA A 247 16.25 2.51 1.16
N PHE A 248 15.91 1.69 2.17
CA PHE A 248 16.94 0.98 2.95
C PHE A 248 17.34 -0.36 2.31
N GLY A 249 16.59 -0.81 1.31
CA GLY A 249 16.81 -2.05 0.57
C GLY A 249 16.29 -3.31 1.27
N GLY A 250 15.65 -3.17 2.45
CA GLY A 250 15.07 -4.26 3.21
C GLY A 250 14.58 -3.80 4.58
N VAL A 251 13.71 -4.58 5.20
CA VAL A 251 13.10 -4.29 6.51
C VAL A 251 14.08 -4.57 7.64
N SER A 252 14.35 -3.60 8.49
CA SER A 252 15.31 -3.72 9.58
C SER A 252 14.81 -3.17 10.91
N GLY A 253 13.80 -2.32 10.91
CA GLY A 253 13.32 -1.58 12.07
C GLY A 253 14.37 -0.61 12.65
N LYS A 254 15.39 -0.21 11.84
CA LYS A 254 16.48 0.67 12.27
C LYS A 254 16.30 2.06 11.70
N TRP A 255 15.61 2.87 12.46
CA TRP A 255 15.24 4.24 12.13
C TRP A 255 16.11 5.25 12.86
N ASN A 256 16.15 6.48 12.32
CA ASN A 256 16.79 7.61 12.94
C ASN A 256 16.21 7.81 14.35
N GLU A 257 17.07 7.87 15.33
CA GLU A 257 16.73 8.04 16.75
C GLU A 257 15.98 9.34 17.07
N ASN A 258 16.05 10.32 16.17
CA ASN A 258 15.36 11.61 16.29
C ASN A 258 14.12 11.70 15.39
N LEU A 259 13.62 10.57 14.87
CA LEU A 259 12.37 10.55 14.09
C LEU A 259 11.20 11.00 14.97
N ILE A 260 10.53 12.06 14.53
CA ILE A 260 9.27 12.50 15.12
C ILE A 260 8.14 11.74 14.42
N GLU A 261 7.48 10.88 15.18
CA GLU A 261 6.42 10.00 14.68
C GLU A 261 5.06 10.67 14.78
N TYR A 262 4.25 10.52 13.72
CA TYR A 262 2.88 11.04 13.65
C TYR A 262 1.87 9.91 13.54
N ASP A 263 0.77 10.07 14.28
CA ASP A 263 -0.38 9.19 14.29
C ASP A 263 -1.67 9.95 13.96
N ASN A 264 -2.72 9.23 13.61
CA ASN A 264 -4.05 9.82 13.45
C ASN A 264 -4.58 10.29 14.81
N LEU A 265 -5.02 11.53 14.88
CA LEU A 265 -5.53 12.13 16.11
C LEU A 265 -7.05 12.23 16.08
N ALA A 266 -7.73 11.45 16.94
CA ALA A 266 -9.14 11.56 17.14
C ALA A 266 -9.52 12.94 17.71
N GLN A 267 -10.58 13.54 17.19
CA GLN A 267 -11.09 14.83 17.62
C GLN A 267 -12.34 14.64 18.51
N PRO A 268 -12.67 15.62 19.40
CA PRO A 268 -13.84 15.53 20.26
C PRO A 268 -15.19 15.42 19.50
N ASP A 269 -15.24 15.84 18.25
CA ASP A 269 -16.42 15.76 17.38
C ASP A 269 -16.51 14.41 16.63
N GLY A 270 -15.67 13.42 16.97
CA GLY A 270 -15.59 12.13 16.31
C GLY A 270 -14.87 12.13 14.96
N SER A 271 -14.33 13.26 14.52
CA SER A 271 -13.48 13.33 13.33
C SER A 271 -12.04 12.95 13.65
N PHE A 272 -11.22 12.76 12.59
CA PHE A 272 -9.79 12.52 12.72
C PHE A 272 -9.00 13.59 11.99
N LYS A 273 -7.88 14.03 12.62
CA LYS A 273 -6.78 14.63 11.90
C LYS A 273 -5.83 13.51 11.49
N LEU A 274 -5.55 13.42 10.20
CA LEU A 274 -4.68 12.37 9.68
C LEU A 274 -3.21 12.66 9.99
N ALA A 275 -2.44 11.62 10.30
CA ALA A 275 -1.01 11.71 10.59
C ALA A 275 -0.24 12.53 9.54
N GLY A 276 -0.47 12.26 8.24
CA GLY A 276 0.17 12.99 7.16
C GLY A 276 -0.18 14.48 7.14
N GLN A 277 -1.40 14.86 7.53
CA GLN A 277 -1.79 16.27 7.62
C GLN A 277 -1.05 16.97 8.76
N LEU A 278 -1.03 16.37 9.96
CA LEU A 278 -0.34 16.91 11.14
C LEU A 278 1.15 17.08 10.85
N MET A 279 1.78 16.06 10.27
CA MET A 279 3.19 16.05 9.87
C MET A 279 3.54 17.22 8.93
N LEU A 280 2.72 17.43 7.90
CA LEU A 280 2.98 18.48 6.91
C LEU A 280 2.66 19.90 7.45
N GLU A 281 1.72 20.03 8.37
CA GLU A 281 1.44 21.28 9.08
C GLU A 281 2.63 21.72 9.96
N ASP A 282 3.34 20.77 10.56
CA ASP A 282 4.54 21.06 11.36
C ASP A 282 5.77 21.29 10.48
N LEU A 283 5.95 20.50 9.42
CA LEU A 283 6.98 20.74 8.42
C LEU A 283 6.88 22.14 7.79
N ALA A 284 5.66 22.65 7.59
CA ALA A 284 5.41 23.98 7.03
C ALA A 284 5.92 25.13 7.92
N LYS A 285 6.26 24.86 9.17
CA LYS A 285 6.79 25.82 10.16
C LYS A 285 8.28 25.61 10.40
N ASP A 286 8.86 24.55 9.86
CA ASP A 286 10.26 24.15 10.13
C ASP A 286 11.11 24.16 8.86
N PRO A 287 11.93 25.18 8.64
CA PRO A 287 12.84 25.27 7.49
C PRO A 287 13.85 24.11 7.41
N TYR A 288 14.18 23.49 8.54
CA TYR A 288 15.17 22.41 8.65
C TYR A 288 14.57 21.01 8.65
N GLY A 289 13.25 20.93 8.50
CA GLY A 289 12.51 19.69 8.47
C GLY A 289 12.57 18.94 7.14
N ILE A 290 12.46 17.62 7.22
CA ILE A 290 12.19 16.72 6.10
C ILE A 290 11.12 15.72 6.51
N ALA A 291 10.17 15.45 5.62
CA ALA A 291 9.12 14.46 5.85
C ALA A 291 8.97 13.52 4.65
N TYR A 292 8.57 12.29 4.91
CA TYR A 292 7.98 11.44 3.88
C TYR A 292 6.48 11.28 4.16
N CYS A 293 5.66 11.45 3.15
CA CYS A 293 4.21 11.43 3.30
C CYS A 293 3.50 10.93 2.04
N ALA A 294 2.34 10.30 2.20
CA ALA A 294 1.46 9.97 1.08
C ALA A 294 1.08 11.25 0.29
N GLY A 295 1.30 11.24 -1.03
CA GLY A 295 1.41 12.43 -1.89
C GLY A 295 0.22 13.39 -1.87
N GLY A 296 -1.00 12.89 -1.76
CA GLY A 296 -2.21 13.74 -1.83
C GLY A 296 -2.37 14.79 -0.72
N ASN A 297 -1.58 14.72 0.35
CA ASN A 297 -1.67 15.66 1.47
C ASN A 297 -0.85 16.94 1.27
N ALA A 298 0.18 16.91 0.42
CA ALA A 298 1.16 17.99 0.31
C ALA A 298 0.67 19.22 -0.44
N TRP A 299 -0.28 19.05 -1.35
CA TRP A 299 -0.70 20.14 -2.26
C TRP A 299 -1.49 21.24 -1.61
N LEU A 300 -1.82 21.09 -0.35
CA LEU A 300 -2.58 22.09 0.43
C LEU A 300 -1.72 22.95 1.31
N THR A 301 -0.41 22.74 1.30
CA THR A 301 0.51 23.43 2.19
C THR A 301 1.52 24.20 1.34
N PRO A 302 1.22 25.48 1.01
CA PRO A 302 2.06 26.29 0.11
C PRO A 302 3.50 26.50 0.60
N GLN A 303 3.76 26.24 1.89
CA GLN A 303 5.07 26.39 2.52
C GLN A 303 5.99 25.18 2.31
N ILE A 304 5.49 24.09 1.73
CA ILE A 304 6.30 22.90 1.46
C ILE A 304 6.44 22.65 -0.03
N LYS A 305 7.48 21.90 -0.39
CA LYS A 305 7.73 21.42 -1.75
C LYS A 305 8.15 19.95 -1.72
N SER A 306 7.82 19.20 -2.76
CA SER A 306 8.39 17.87 -3.00
C SER A 306 9.80 17.99 -3.57
N VAL A 307 10.63 16.96 -3.35
CA VAL A 307 11.94 16.83 -3.99
C VAL A 307 11.93 15.72 -5.04
N ALA A 308 12.70 15.89 -6.10
CA ALA A 308 12.91 14.84 -7.08
C ALA A 308 13.73 13.70 -6.47
N LEU A 309 13.40 12.44 -6.82
CA LEU A 309 14.09 11.27 -6.30
C LEU A 309 14.83 10.50 -7.40
N SER A 310 16.03 10.01 -7.06
CA SER A 310 16.79 9.04 -7.84
C SER A 310 17.00 7.76 -7.04
N VAL A 311 17.26 6.63 -7.71
CA VAL A 311 17.56 5.37 -7.03
C VAL A 311 18.92 5.46 -6.34
N LYS A 312 19.96 5.91 -7.07
CA LYS A 312 21.31 6.09 -6.53
C LYS A 312 21.76 7.54 -6.67
N THR A 313 22.70 7.93 -5.84
CA THR A 313 23.37 9.22 -5.97
C THR A 313 24.10 9.30 -7.31
N GLY A 314 23.80 10.34 -8.10
CA GLY A 314 24.33 10.49 -9.45
C GLY A 314 23.40 10.03 -10.57
N ASP A 315 22.42 9.17 -10.28
CA ASP A 315 21.41 8.77 -11.27
C ASP A 315 20.45 9.96 -11.60
N PRO A 316 19.73 9.90 -12.74
CA PRO A 316 18.66 10.84 -13.02
C PRO A 316 17.62 10.85 -11.90
N ALA A 317 17.28 12.04 -11.42
CA ALA A 317 16.23 12.23 -10.43
C ALA A 317 14.92 12.62 -11.13
N TYR A 318 13.82 12.05 -10.68
CA TYR A 318 12.50 12.26 -11.25
C TYR A 318 11.60 12.98 -10.25
N GLU A 319 10.93 14.01 -10.73
CA GLU A 319 9.93 14.74 -9.95
C GLU A 319 8.69 13.88 -9.69
N LEU A 320 8.01 14.18 -8.59
CA LEU A 320 6.74 13.57 -8.25
C LEU A 320 5.64 14.15 -9.15
N THR A 321 5.48 13.54 -10.32
CA THR A 321 4.44 13.87 -11.31
C THR A 321 3.60 12.65 -11.67
N LEU A 322 2.41 12.87 -12.22
CA LEU A 322 1.52 11.79 -12.65
C LEU A 322 2.21 10.85 -13.64
N GLU A 323 2.90 11.40 -14.60
CA GLU A 323 3.61 10.67 -15.65
C GLU A 323 4.73 9.81 -15.06
N ASN A 324 5.59 10.42 -14.22
CA ASN A 324 6.70 9.71 -13.60
C ASN A 324 6.23 8.62 -12.64
N VAL A 325 5.10 8.82 -11.96
CA VAL A 325 4.49 7.79 -11.09
C VAL A 325 3.94 6.63 -11.93
N ARG A 326 3.15 6.92 -12.97
CA ARG A 326 2.57 5.90 -13.84
C ARG A 326 3.64 5.09 -14.58
N GLU A 327 4.69 5.77 -15.06
CA GLU A 327 5.81 5.16 -15.78
C GLU A 327 6.86 4.52 -14.85
N ARG A 328 6.64 4.55 -13.52
CA ARG A 328 7.55 4.03 -12.49
C ARG A 328 8.95 4.64 -12.51
N LYS A 329 9.11 5.82 -13.09
CA LYS A 329 10.35 6.62 -13.05
C LYS A 329 10.58 7.23 -11.67
N TYR A 330 9.52 7.72 -11.02
CA TYR A 330 9.58 8.15 -9.62
C TYR A 330 9.68 6.95 -8.71
N PRO A 331 10.78 6.74 -7.94
CA PRO A 331 11.06 5.44 -7.33
C PRO A 331 10.15 5.07 -6.14
N MET A 332 9.38 6.03 -5.61
CA MET A 332 8.42 5.81 -4.51
C MET A 332 6.96 5.79 -5.01
N TYR A 333 6.74 5.31 -6.26
CA TYR A 333 5.39 5.06 -6.78
C TYR A 333 4.65 4.02 -5.92
N ALA A 334 3.33 4.01 -5.97
CA ALA A 334 2.50 3.04 -5.27
C ALA A 334 1.83 2.08 -6.25
N ASP A 335 1.80 0.81 -5.90
CA ASP A 335 1.07 -0.24 -6.61
C ASP A 335 -0.02 -0.82 -5.73
N VAL A 336 -1.08 -1.30 -6.36
CA VAL A 336 -2.17 -2.03 -5.72
C VAL A 336 -2.09 -3.48 -6.14
N PHE A 337 -2.01 -4.35 -5.16
CA PHE A 337 -1.73 -5.77 -5.38
C PHE A 337 -2.99 -6.63 -5.20
N PHE A 338 -3.09 -7.66 -6.01
CA PHE A 338 -3.98 -8.79 -5.81
C PHE A 338 -3.13 -9.99 -5.46
N TYR A 339 -3.10 -10.34 -4.16
CA TYR A 339 -2.36 -11.51 -3.70
C TYR A 339 -3.17 -12.77 -3.94
N ILE A 340 -2.48 -13.82 -4.36
CA ILE A 340 -3.05 -15.16 -4.56
C ILE A 340 -2.19 -16.20 -3.85
N ASP A 341 -2.86 -17.27 -3.40
CA ASP A 341 -2.20 -18.48 -2.94
C ASP A 341 -1.74 -19.30 -4.15
N ARG A 342 -0.43 -19.33 -4.39
CA ARG A 342 0.16 -20.15 -5.43
C ARG A 342 1.20 -21.09 -4.83
N ASP A 343 0.82 -22.33 -4.62
CA ASP A 343 1.78 -23.40 -4.36
C ASP A 343 2.68 -23.56 -5.61
N PRO A 344 4.02 -23.41 -5.50
CA PRO A 344 4.94 -23.55 -6.64
C PRO A 344 4.83 -24.89 -7.39
N LYS A 345 4.23 -25.89 -6.74
CA LYS A 345 4.02 -27.26 -7.31
C LYS A 345 2.70 -27.40 -8.07
N LYS A 346 1.86 -26.37 -8.07
CA LYS A 346 0.53 -26.39 -8.69
C LYS A 346 0.36 -25.19 -9.62
N PRO A 347 -0.40 -25.34 -10.71
CA PRO A 347 -0.80 -24.18 -11.51
C PRO A 347 -1.70 -23.25 -10.69
N VAL A 348 -1.77 -22.00 -11.10
CA VAL A 348 -2.78 -21.05 -10.59
C VAL A 348 -4.16 -21.61 -10.87
N ASP A 349 -5.09 -21.47 -9.91
CA ASP A 349 -6.50 -21.85 -10.13
C ASP A 349 -7.01 -21.21 -11.43
N PRO A 350 -7.54 -22.01 -12.38
CA PRO A 350 -7.91 -21.51 -13.70
C PRO A 350 -8.86 -20.31 -13.70
N LYS A 351 -9.88 -20.30 -12.82
CA LYS A 351 -10.82 -19.17 -12.74
C LYS A 351 -10.15 -17.89 -12.23
N VAL A 352 -9.21 -18.03 -11.28
CA VAL A 352 -8.43 -16.91 -10.75
C VAL A 352 -7.46 -16.39 -11.82
N LYS A 353 -6.77 -17.32 -12.53
CA LYS A 353 -5.88 -16.97 -13.64
C LYS A 353 -6.62 -16.17 -14.71
N GLU A 354 -7.77 -16.65 -15.18
CA GLU A 354 -8.56 -15.97 -16.20
C GLU A 354 -9.02 -14.59 -15.73
N PHE A 355 -9.47 -14.44 -14.47
CA PHE A 355 -9.88 -13.14 -13.95
C PHE A 355 -8.72 -12.16 -13.86
N LEU A 356 -7.54 -12.58 -13.39
CA LEU A 356 -6.36 -11.73 -13.32
C LEU A 356 -5.83 -11.36 -14.73
N ARG A 357 -5.88 -12.28 -15.69
CA ARG A 357 -5.57 -11.99 -17.10
C ARG A 357 -6.54 -10.95 -17.69
N TYR A 358 -7.82 -11.04 -17.34
CA TYR A 358 -8.79 -10.02 -17.73
C TYR A 358 -8.44 -8.65 -17.13
N ILE A 359 -8.17 -8.55 -15.83
CA ILE A 359 -7.77 -7.30 -15.18
C ILE A 359 -6.55 -6.70 -15.88
N LEU A 360 -5.57 -7.51 -16.25
CA LEU A 360 -4.32 -7.11 -16.89
C LEU A 360 -4.46 -6.81 -18.40
N SER A 361 -5.65 -6.96 -18.98
CA SER A 361 -5.89 -6.68 -20.39
C SER A 361 -6.28 -5.23 -20.66
N SER A 362 -6.33 -4.86 -21.93
CA SER A 362 -6.87 -3.56 -22.39
C SER A 362 -8.29 -3.34 -21.88
N GLU A 363 -9.14 -4.37 -21.90
CA GLU A 363 -10.52 -4.33 -21.42
C GLU A 363 -10.58 -4.07 -19.92
N GLY A 364 -9.77 -4.78 -19.13
CA GLY A 364 -9.71 -4.61 -17.67
C GLY A 364 -9.16 -3.23 -17.28
N GLN A 365 -8.11 -2.75 -17.94
CA GLN A 365 -7.52 -1.44 -17.70
C GLN A 365 -8.42 -0.30 -18.18
N THR A 366 -9.30 -0.56 -19.17
CA THR A 366 -10.37 0.38 -19.58
C THR A 366 -11.35 0.63 -18.42
N GLN A 367 -11.65 -0.40 -17.60
CA GLN A 367 -12.49 -0.21 -16.43
C GLN A 367 -11.80 0.66 -15.34
N VAL A 368 -10.49 0.57 -15.20
CA VAL A 368 -9.71 1.46 -14.34
C VAL A 368 -9.86 2.93 -14.78
N MET A 369 -9.76 3.20 -16.09
CA MET A 369 -10.00 4.55 -16.62
C MET A 369 -11.47 5.00 -16.47
N ARG A 370 -12.42 4.07 -16.55
CA ARG A 370 -13.84 4.36 -16.36
C ARG A 370 -14.12 4.77 -14.93
N ASP A 371 -13.55 4.06 -13.95
CA ASP A 371 -13.65 4.39 -12.52
C ASP A 371 -12.92 5.71 -12.18
N GLY A 372 -11.73 5.90 -12.74
CA GLY A 372 -10.95 7.14 -12.63
C GLY A 372 -10.33 7.39 -11.25
N LYS A 373 -10.28 6.39 -10.36
CA LYS A 373 -9.65 6.52 -9.03
C LYS A 373 -8.16 6.16 -9.07
N TYR A 374 -7.82 5.15 -9.83
CA TYR A 374 -6.47 4.64 -10.02
C TYR A 374 -5.92 4.99 -11.41
N LEU A 375 -4.61 4.80 -11.57
CA LEU A 375 -3.95 4.93 -12.86
C LEU A 375 -3.85 3.54 -13.53
N PRO A 376 -4.17 3.45 -14.83
CA PRO A 376 -4.02 2.19 -15.56
C PRO A 376 -2.53 1.84 -15.71
N LEU A 377 -2.25 0.54 -15.76
CA LEU A 377 -0.91 0.00 -15.93
C LEU A 377 -0.31 0.35 -17.31
N THR A 378 1.02 0.36 -17.37
CA THR A 378 1.75 0.40 -18.64
C THR A 378 1.86 -1.00 -19.26
N ALA A 379 2.07 -1.09 -20.56
CA ALA A 379 2.25 -2.36 -21.26
C ALA A 379 3.44 -3.17 -20.73
N GLU A 380 4.52 -2.51 -20.32
CA GLU A 380 5.68 -3.16 -19.69
C GLU A 380 5.28 -3.84 -18.39
N THR A 381 4.56 -3.12 -17.52
CA THR A 381 4.07 -3.67 -16.25
C THR A 381 3.13 -4.85 -16.49
N VAL A 382 2.16 -4.69 -17.39
CA VAL A 382 1.21 -5.78 -17.72
C VAL A 382 1.95 -7.03 -18.17
N ARG A 383 2.91 -6.91 -19.09
CA ARG A 383 3.71 -8.05 -19.55
C ARG A 383 4.48 -8.73 -18.40
N ALA A 384 5.03 -7.94 -17.48
CA ALA A 384 5.71 -8.49 -16.30
C ALA A 384 4.75 -9.25 -15.38
N GLN A 385 3.53 -8.71 -15.14
CA GLN A 385 2.55 -9.35 -14.29
C GLN A 385 1.95 -10.62 -14.91
N LEU A 386 1.71 -10.65 -16.22
CA LEU A 386 1.21 -11.84 -16.90
C LEU A 386 2.16 -13.04 -16.76
N LYS A 387 3.47 -12.81 -16.79
CA LYS A 387 4.48 -13.87 -16.55
C LYS A 387 4.38 -14.52 -15.18
N LEU A 388 3.90 -13.81 -14.17
CA LEU A 388 3.71 -14.36 -12.82
C LEU A 388 2.53 -15.35 -12.75
N LEU A 389 1.65 -15.34 -13.75
CA LEU A 389 0.49 -16.23 -13.84
C LEU A 389 0.79 -17.54 -14.62
N GLU A 390 1.96 -17.62 -15.26
CA GLU A 390 2.44 -18.81 -15.96
C GLU A 390 3.13 -19.76 -14.97
#